data_9dcd1e699798a6942e2782802a350104
#
_entry.id   9dcd1e699798a6942e2782802a350104
#
_cell.length_a   1.000
_cell.length_b   1.000
_cell.length_c   1.000
_cell.angle_alpha   90.00
_cell.angle_beta   90.00
_cell.angle_gamma   90.00
#
_symmetry.space_group_name_H-M   'P 1'
#
loop_
_entity.id
_entity.type
_entity.pdbx_description
1 polymer ?
#
loop_
_entity_poly.entity_id
_entity_poly.type
_entity_poly.pdbx_seq_one_letter_code
_entity_poly.pdbx_strand_id
1 'polypeptide(L)'
;MATQTNATQTNAKLVAIVDDDESVRSALQGLMKAVGLPASAFASAEDFLKSGQQHQTACLITDIRMPGMSGLDLQATLNAERCRIPTIFITAHGDAKIRMQALRSGAVEFLSKPFSDDALLESVWAALEM
;
A
#
# COMPACT_ATOMS: atom_id res chain seq x y z
N MET A 1 -13.08 -29.71 0.04
CA MET A 1 -13.18 -29.18 0.17
C MET A 1 -12.71 -28.36 0.28
N ALA A 2 -12.46 -28.56 0.24
CA ALA A 2 -12.06 -27.81 0.49
C ALA A 2 -11.52 -27.02 0.40
N THR A 3 -11.44 -27.18 0.36
CA THR A 3 -11.17 -26.46 0.45
C THR A 3 -10.69 -25.56 0.28
N GLN A 4 -10.57 -25.63 0.09
CA GLN A 4 -10.42 -24.83 -0.03
C GLN A 4 -10.13 -23.92 0.18
N THR A 5 -10.00 -24.05 0.19
CA THR A 5 -9.97 -23.26 0.39
C THR A 5 -9.48 -22.45 0.45
N ASN A 6 -9.18 -22.60 0.36
CA ASN A 6 -8.96 -21.83 0.41
C ASN A 6 -8.30 -21.04 0.47
N ALA A 7 -8.09 -21.74 0.60
CA ALA A 7 -6.97 -21.03 0.61
C ALA A 7 -6.99 -19.58 0.43
N THR A 8 -7.76 -19.21 -0.06
CA THR A 8 -8.00 -17.98 -0.17
C THR A 8 -7.64 -17.11 0.78
N GLN A 9 -7.66 -17.56 1.65
CA GLN A 9 -7.54 -16.86 2.71
C GLN A 9 -6.30 -16.25 2.97
N THR A 10 -5.26 -16.89 2.77
CA THR A 10 -3.99 -16.29 3.05
C THR A 10 -3.70 -15.20 2.09
N ASN A 11 -4.19 -15.32 0.91
CA ASN A 11 -3.95 -14.33 -0.09
C ASN A 11 -4.59 -13.00 0.27
N ALA A 12 -5.58 -13.05 1.12
CA ALA A 12 -6.26 -11.85 1.53
C ALA A 12 -5.38 -10.92 2.36
N LYS A 13 -4.19 -11.35 2.75
CA LYS A 13 -3.30 -10.52 3.56
C LYS A 13 -2.09 -9.99 2.78
N LEU A 14 -2.14 -10.03 1.46
CA LEU A 14 -1.02 -9.53 0.66
C LEU A 14 -0.91 -8.02 0.78
N VAL A 15 0.29 -7.55 1.10
CA VAL A 15 0.59 -6.12 1.17
C VAL A 15 1.39 -5.73 -0.08
N ALA A 16 0.95 -4.70 -0.78
CA ALA A 16 1.71 -4.17 -1.91
C ALA A 16 2.43 -2.91 -1.47
N ILE A 17 3.68 -2.77 -1.88
CA ILE A 17 4.52 -1.64 -1.54
C ILE A 17 4.93 -0.96 -2.84
N VAL A 18 4.64 0.33 -2.99
CA VAL A 18 4.98 1.09 -4.18
C VAL A 18 5.79 2.31 -3.78
N ASP A 19 7.07 2.33 -4.12
CA ASP A 19 7.96 3.44 -3.81
C ASP A 19 9.13 3.38 -4.78
N ASP A 20 9.55 4.51 -5.32
CA ASP A 20 10.65 4.54 -6.28
C ASP A 20 12.02 4.44 -5.60
N ASP A 21 12.07 4.54 -4.27
CA ASP A 21 13.32 4.42 -3.51
C ASP A 21 13.52 2.97 -3.10
N GLU A 22 14.58 2.36 -3.62
CA GLU A 22 14.90 0.96 -3.34
C GLU A 22 15.11 0.69 -1.86
N SER A 23 15.74 1.60 -1.13
CA SER A 23 16.00 1.38 0.29
C SER A 23 14.71 1.38 1.10
N VAL A 24 13.74 2.19 0.71
CA VAL A 24 12.42 2.17 1.36
C VAL A 24 11.70 0.86 1.06
N ARG A 25 11.73 0.43 -0.20
CA ARG A 25 11.09 -0.84 -0.59
C ARG A 25 11.69 -2.00 0.21
N SER A 26 13.02 -2.06 0.30
CA SER A 26 13.69 -3.14 1.02
C SER A 26 13.36 -3.12 2.51
N ALA A 27 13.34 -1.94 3.11
CA ALA A 27 13.02 -1.81 4.52
C ALA A 27 11.59 -2.26 4.81
N LEU A 28 10.65 -1.87 3.97
CA LEU A 28 9.24 -2.23 4.16
C LEU A 28 9.00 -3.71 3.93
N GLN A 29 9.66 -4.29 2.92
CA GLN A 29 9.56 -5.73 2.69
C GLN A 29 10.11 -6.51 3.86
N GLY A 30 11.25 -6.06 4.41
CA GLY A 30 11.85 -6.70 5.58
C GLY A 30 10.93 -6.63 6.79
N LEU A 31 10.27 -5.50 6.98
CA LEU A 31 9.35 -5.32 8.09
C LEU A 31 8.13 -6.24 7.95
N MET A 32 7.56 -6.34 6.75
CA MET A 32 6.42 -7.24 6.52
C MET A 32 6.82 -8.68 6.75
N LYS A 33 8.01 -9.07 6.29
CA LYS A 33 8.51 -10.43 6.49
C LYS A 33 8.67 -10.72 7.97
N ALA A 34 9.16 -9.76 8.73
CA ALA A 34 9.39 -9.93 10.16
C ALA A 34 8.09 -10.21 10.93
N VAL A 35 6.96 -9.70 10.45
CA VAL A 35 5.67 -9.91 11.11
C VAL A 35 4.82 -10.96 10.38
N GLY A 36 5.41 -11.69 9.44
CA GLY A 36 4.72 -12.79 8.78
C GLY A 36 3.71 -12.43 7.71
N LEU A 37 3.81 -11.24 7.14
CA LEU A 37 2.89 -10.80 6.10
C LEU A 37 3.53 -10.92 4.72
N PRO A 38 2.87 -11.55 3.75
CA PRO A 38 3.39 -11.59 2.39
C PRO A 38 3.33 -10.20 1.78
N ALA A 39 4.39 -9.82 1.07
CA ALA A 39 4.47 -8.49 0.47
C ALA A 39 5.12 -8.55 -0.89
N SER A 40 4.63 -7.71 -1.79
CA SER A 40 5.23 -7.51 -3.11
C SER A 40 5.59 -6.04 -3.22
N ALA A 41 6.74 -5.74 -3.81
CA ALA A 41 7.21 -4.37 -3.94
C ALA A 41 7.39 -3.98 -5.39
N PHE A 42 7.06 -2.73 -5.69
CA PHE A 42 7.11 -2.19 -7.06
C PHE A 42 7.79 -0.84 -7.04
N ALA A 43 8.57 -0.56 -8.06
CA ALA A 43 9.31 0.70 -8.16
C ALA A 43 8.44 1.85 -8.67
N SER A 44 7.26 1.55 -9.21
CA SER A 44 6.36 2.57 -9.72
C SER A 44 4.91 2.12 -9.64
N ALA A 45 4.01 3.09 -9.69
CA ALA A 45 2.57 2.80 -9.72
C ALA A 45 2.21 2.03 -10.99
N GLU A 46 2.85 2.39 -12.11
CA GLU A 46 2.61 1.72 -13.39
C GLU A 46 2.97 0.24 -13.31
N ASP A 47 4.11 -0.08 -12.67
CA ASP A 47 4.52 -1.48 -12.51
C ASP A 47 3.51 -2.26 -11.68
N PHE A 48 2.99 -1.64 -10.61
CA PHE A 48 1.98 -2.29 -9.78
C PHE A 48 0.72 -2.60 -10.62
N LEU A 49 0.25 -1.62 -11.38
CA LEU A 49 -0.94 -1.82 -12.20
C LEU A 49 -0.74 -2.89 -13.27
N LYS A 50 0.45 -2.92 -13.87
CA LYS A 50 0.75 -3.91 -14.91
C LYS A 50 0.84 -5.32 -14.35
N SER A 51 1.16 -5.45 -13.06
CA SER A 51 1.33 -6.76 -12.44
C SER A 51 0.01 -7.52 -12.31
N GLY A 52 -1.10 -6.81 -12.30
CA GLY A 52 -2.41 -7.43 -12.08
C GLY A 52 -2.66 -7.81 -10.63
N GLN A 53 -1.71 -7.52 -9.72
CA GLN A 53 -1.84 -7.94 -8.33
C GLN A 53 -2.81 -7.09 -7.52
N GLN A 54 -3.31 -6.00 -8.09
CA GLN A 54 -4.27 -5.14 -7.39
C GLN A 54 -5.49 -5.92 -6.92
N HIS A 55 -5.86 -6.97 -7.63
CA HIS A 55 -7.04 -7.76 -7.27
C HIS A 55 -6.78 -8.73 -6.11
N GLN A 56 -5.52 -8.90 -5.74
CA GLN A 56 -5.13 -9.78 -4.65
C GLN A 56 -4.57 -9.02 -3.45
N THR A 57 -4.45 -7.70 -3.58
CA THR A 57 -3.82 -6.86 -2.57
C THR A 57 -4.84 -6.48 -1.50
N ALA A 58 -4.49 -6.73 -0.24
CA ALA A 58 -5.36 -6.39 0.89
C ALA A 58 -4.99 -5.06 1.52
N CYS A 59 -3.78 -4.59 1.28
CA CYS A 59 -3.30 -3.31 1.82
C CYS A 59 -2.24 -2.75 0.87
N LEU A 60 -2.36 -1.48 0.52
CA LEU A 60 -1.41 -0.81 -0.36
C LEU A 60 -0.66 0.25 0.43
N ILE A 61 0.66 0.19 0.41
CA ILE A 61 1.52 1.23 0.97
C ILE A 61 2.18 1.92 -0.22
N THR A 62 1.95 3.20 -0.42
CA THR A 62 2.51 3.90 -1.57
C THR A 62 3.03 5.27 -1.21
N ASP A 63 4.17 5.64 -1.80
CA ASP A 63 4.65 7.01 -1.74
C ASP A 63 3.71 7.85 -2.59
N ILE A 64 3.66 9.13 -2.33
CA ILE A 64 2.85 10.06 -3.11
C ILE A 64 3.65 10.58 -4.30
N ARG A 65 4.88 11.05 -4.06
CA ARG A 65 5.67 11.67 -5.12
C ARG A 65 6.61 10.68 -5.75
N MET A 66 6.29 10.28 -6.96
CA MET A 66 7.08 9.35 -7.75
C MET A 66 7.11 9.84 -9.19
N PRO A 67 8.18 9.53 -9.94
CA PRO A 67 8.19 9.86 -11.36
C PRO A 67 7.01 9.16 -12.06
N GLY A 68 6.40 9.84 -12.99
CA GLY A 68 5.22 9.29 -13.69
C GLY A 68 3.98 9.44 -12.83
N MET A 69 3.26 8.34 -12.65
CA MET A 69 2.03 8.35 -11.87
C MET A 69 2.33 8.52 -10.38
N SER A 70 1.67 9.47 -9.73
CA SER A 70 1.83 9.68 -8.29
C SER A 70 0.99 8.67 -7.52
N GLY A 71 1.23 8.59 -6.20
CA GLY A 71 0.41 7.73 -5.34
C GLY A 71 -1.05 8.15 -5.32
N LEU A 72 -1.33 9.45 -5.40
CA LEU A 72 -2.71 9.92 -5.46
C LEU A 72 -3.36 9.53 -6.79
N ASP A 73 -2.61 9.62 -7.89
CA ASP A 73 -3.11 9.19 -9.20
C ASP A 73 -3.39 7.69 -9.20
N LEU A 74 -2.52 6.90 -8.55
CA LEU A 74 -2.72 5.47 -8.43
C LEU A 74 -4.03 5.18 -7.69
N GLN A 75 -4.26 5.85 -6.59
CA GLN A 75 -5.49 5.64 -5.82
C GLN A 75 -6.71 6.03 -6.64
N ALA A 76 -6.63 7.14 -7.37
CA ALA A 76 -7.74 7.58 -8.23
C ALA A 76 -8.03 6.54 -9.32
N THR A 77 -6.99 5.97 -9.90
CA THR A 77 -7.14 4.93 -10.93
C THR A 77 -7.81 3.69 -10.35
N LEU A 78 -7.36 3.24 -9.17
CA LEU A 78 -7.96 2.08 -8.51
C LEU A 78 -9.42 2.34 -8.16
N ASN A 79 -9.74 3.53 -7.67
CA ASN A 79 -11.12 3.89 -7.36
C ASN A 79 -11.98 3.90 -8.61
N ALA A 80 -11.46 4.42 -9.72
CA ALA A 80 -12.19 4.46 -10.99
C ALA A 80 -12.46 3.05 -11.51
N GLU A 81 -11.57 2.11 -11.22
CA GLU A 81 -11.73 0.71 -11.61
C GLU A 81 -12.52 -0.09 -10.59
N ARG A 82 -13.02 0.58 -9.57
CA ARG A 82 -13.77 -0.03 -8.47
C ARG A 82 -12.95 -1.08 -7.72
N CYS A 83 -11.64 -0.91 -7.73
CA CYS A 83 -10.73 -1.76 -7.00
C CYS A 83 -10.36 -1.03 -5.72
N ARG A 84 -11.11 -1.27 -4.65
CA ARG A 84 -10.93 -0.55 -3.41
C ARG A 84 -9.96 -1.27 -2.51
N ILE A 85 -8.74 -0.76 -2.46
CA ILE A 85 -7.68 -1.32 -1.63
C ILE A 85 -7.42 -0.34 -0.50
N PRO A 86 -7.50 -0.77 0.76
CA PRO A 86 -7.13 0.13 1.87
C PRO A 86 -5.70 0.63 1.65
N THR A 87 -5.53 1.93 1.59
CA THR A 87 -4.27 2.56 1.18
C THR A 87 -3.65 3.39 2.30
N ILE A 88 -2.36 3.20 2.51
CA ILE A 88 -1.55 3.98 3.44
C ILE A 88 -0.57 4.77 2.58
N PHE A 89 -0.63 6.10 2.68
CA PHE A 89 0.34 6.93 1.98
C PHE A 89 1.53 7.22 2.86
N ILE A 90 2.73 7.18 2.27
CA ILE A 90 3.95 7.57 2.94
C ILE A 90 4.61 8.62 2.05
N THR A 91 5.19 9.64 2.64
CA THR A 91 5.86 10.67 1.83
C THR A 91 6.84 11.47 2.67
N ALA A 92 7.93 11.89 2.02
CA ALA A 92 8.91 12.75 2.65
C ALA A 92 8.46 14.21 2.64
N HIS A 93 7.53 14.55 1.76
CA HIS A 93 7.12 15.94 1.53
C HIS A 93 5.62 16.17 1.67
N GLY A 94 5.03 15.59 2.70
CA GLY A 94 3.61 15.78 2.94
C GLY A 94 3.33 17.11 3.62
N ASP A 95 2.37 17.86 3.11
CA ASP A 95 1.88 19.05 3.78
C ASP A 95 0.40 18.83 4.12
N ALA A 96 -0.19 19.79 4.84
CA ALA A 96 -1.56 19.65 5.30
C ALA A 96 -2.55 19.50 4.14
N LYS A 97 -2.30 20.17 3.04
CA LYS A 97 -3.20 20.11 1.89
C LYS A 97 -3.17 18.74 1.24
N ILE A 98 -1.97 18.19 1.04
CA ILE A 98 -1.81 16.85 0.46
C ILE A 98 -2.40 15.80 1.39
N ARG A 99 -2.18 15.94 2.69
CA ARG A 99 -2.74 15.03 3.68
C ARG A 99 -4.27 15.03 3.62
N MET A 100 -4.88 16.20 3.56
CA MET A 100 -6.33 16.31 3.47
C MET A 100 -6.85 15.66 2.19
N GLN A 101 -6.16 15.89 1.08
CA GLN A 101 -6.55 15.30 -0.20
C GLN A 101 -6.49 13.78 -0.14
N ALA A 102 -5.42 13.24 0.42
CA ALA A 102 -5.26 11.79 0.54
C ALA A 102 -6.37 11.18 1.40
N LEU A 103 -6.65 11.79 2.54
CA LEU A 103 -7.67 11.27 3.45
C LEU A 103 -9.08 11.40 2.85
N ARG A 104 -9.35 12.47 2.13
CA ARG A 104 -10.64 12.64 1.45
C ARG A 104 -10.86 11.61 0.37
N SER A 105 -9.80 11.14 -0.26
CA SER A 105 -9.92 10.14 -1.32
C SER A 105 -10.03 8.72 -0.76
N GLY A 106 -10.05 8.59 0.57
CA GLY A 106 -10.31 7.30 1.20
C GLY A 106 -9.11 6.59 1.79
N ALA A 107 -7.98 7.30 1.96
CA ALA A 107 -6.79 6.69 2.55
C ALA A 107 -7.06 6.28 4.00
N VAL A 108 -6.50 5.15 4.40
CA VAL A 108 -6.59 4.69 5.78
C VAL A 108 -5.70 5.56 6.65
N GLU A 109 -4.51 5.89 6.17
CA GLU A 109 -3.57 6.68 6.94
C GLU A 109 -2.59 7.40 6.01
N PHE A 110 -1.94 8.42 6.57
CA PHE A 110 -0.95 9.21 5.87
C PHE A 110 0.22 9.41 6.83
N LEU A 111 1.38 8.86 6.49
CA LEU A 111 2.56 8.92 7.34
C LEU A 111 3.67 9.71 6.67
N SER A 112 4.31 10.59 7.43
CA SER A 112 5.45 11.36 6.93
C SER A 112 6.73 10.60 7.22
N LYS A 113 7.64 10.57 6.26
CA LYS A 113 8.99 10.00 6.46
C LYS A 113 9.83 10.98 7.25
N PRO A 114 10.64 10.53 8.19
CA PRO A 114 10.73 9.14 8.66
C PRO A 114 9.57 8.80 9.59
N PHE A 115 9.08 7.57 9.50
CA PHE A 115 8.02 7.10 10.37
C PHE A 115 8.55 5.93 11.18
N SER A 116 7.90 5.64 12.31
CA SER A 116 8.32 4.52 13.13
C SER A 116 7.73 3.22 12.56
N ASP A 117 8.40 2.11 12.80
CA ASP A 117 7.90 0.80 12.40
C ASP A 117 6.56 0.53 13.07
N ASP A 118 6.42 0.93 14.35
CA ASP A 118 5.19 0.70 15.09
C ASP A 118 4.01 1.46 14.47
N ALA A 119 4.21 2.72 14.09
CA ALA A 119 3.15 3.51 13.48
C ALA A 119 2.71 2.90 12.15
N LEU A 120 3.68 2.45 11.35
CA LEU A 120 3.36 1.81 10.07
C LEU A 120 2.63 0.51 10.30
N LEU A 121 3.10 -0.34 11.21
CA LEU A 121 2.47 -1.63 11.47
C LEU A 121 1.05 -1.47 12.00
N GLU A 122 0.80 -0.48 12.86
CA GLU A 122 -0.55 -0.19 13.33
C GLU A 122 -1.47 0.11 12.16
N SER A 123 -0.99 0.92 11.22
CA SER A 123 -1.77 1.30 10.04
C SER A 123 -2.04 0.08 9.15
N VAL A 124 -1.03 -0.78 8.98
CA VAL A 124 -1.19 -1.99 8.16
C VAL A 124 -2.22 -2.92 8.78
N TRP A 125 -2.12 -3.16 10.09
CA TRP A 125 -3.08 -4.05 10.76
C TRP A 125 -4.49 -3.50 10.67
N ALA A 126 -4.65 -2.18 10.84
CA ALA A 126 -5.96 -1.54 10.70
C ALA A 126 -6.50 -1.72 9.28
N ALA A 127 -5.64 -1.57 8.28
CA ALA A 127 -6.04 -1.74 6.88
C ALA A 127 -6.47 -3.17 6.59
N LEU A 128 -5.75 -4.15 7.16
CA LEU A 128 -6.04 -5.56 6.88
C LEU A 128 -7.32 -6.04 7.55
N GLU A 129 -7.83 -5.30 8.52
CA GLU A 129 -9.07 -5.63 9.19
C GLU A 129 -10.31 -5.03 8.51
N MET A 130 -10.10 -4.25 7.49
CA MET A 130 -11.21 -3.59 6.78
C MET A 130 -11.92 -4.49 5.80
#